data_9c990d0868e11d0ae3681c4d637fd6e6
#
_entry.id   9c990d0868e11d0ae3681c4d637fd6e6
#
_cell.length_a   1.000
_cell.length_b   1.000
_cell.length_c   1.000
_cell.angle_alpha   90.00
_cell.angle_beta   90.00
_cell.angle_gamma   90.00
#
_symmetry.space_group_name_H-M   'P 1'
#
loop_
_entity.id
_entity.type
_entity.pdbx_description
1 polymer ?
#
loop_
_entity_poly.entity_id
_entity_poly.type
_entity_poly.pdbx_seq_one_letter_code
_entity_poly.pdbx_strand_id
1 'polypeptide(L)'
;IDEAIEKQKKIKYTYNKYALDKKLHKSADHVVSPYQMLLHNQRYYLMCHDEKWKHIAYHRVDKITNIEITDESLNDIRMISGYENGIDYKEIATQMPYFYSTEKPEIIEFYCDEGIVDQIVDWFGDDVLFEEANNKIKVTIKANQSSIIYWLLQYIQYIEVIGPKKVKDKILEILETSYQRNK
;
A
#
# COMPACT_ATOMS: atom_id res chain seq x y z
N ILE A 1 -14.73 -14.73 -4.99
CA ILE A 1 -14.44 -13.30 -5.22
C ILE A 1 -14.60 -12.99 -6.70
N ASP A 2 -13.91 -13.70 -7.60
CA ASP A 2 -13.98 -13.49 -9.05
C ASP A 2 -15.42 -13.49 -9.59
N GLU A 3 -16.20 -14.47 -9.20
CA GLU A 3 -17.62 -14.56 -9.58
C GLU A 3 -18.41 -13.30 -9.17
N ALA A 4 -18.12 -12.71 -8.03
CA ALA A 4 -18.77 -11.49 -7.56
C ALA A 4 -18.36 -10.27 -8.39
N ILE A 5 -17.07 -10.19 -8.76
CA ILE A 5 -16.54 -9.14 -9.64
C ILE A 5 -17.18 -9.24 -11.02
N GLU A 6 -17.21 -10.44 -11.62
CA GLU A 6 -17.84 -10.69 -12.92
C GLU A 6 -19.35 -10.36 -12.92
N LYS A 7 -20.07 -10.72 -11.85
CA LYS A 7 -21.49 -10.42 -11.69
C LYS A 7 -21.77 -8.99 -11.24
N GLN A 8 -20.74 -8.19 -10.97
CA GLN A 8 -20.85 -6.81 -10.46
C GLN A 8 -21.70 -6.73 -9.18
N LYS A 9 -21.46 -7.68 -8.25
CA LYS A 9 -22.18 -7.79 -6.98
C LYS A 9 -21.27 -7.51 -5.79
N LYS A 10 -21.84 -6.93 -4.74
CA LYS A 10 -21.16 -6.82 -3.44
C LYS A 10 -20.97 -8.20 -2.83
N ILE A 11 -19.97 -8.30 -1.97
CA ILE A 11 -19.72 -9.48 -1.13
C ILE A 11 -19.76 -9.11 0.35
N LYS A 12 -20.22 -10.06 1.13
CA LYS A 12 -20.12 -10.06 2.59
C LYS A 12 -19.10 -11.10 3.01
N TYR A 13 -18.24 -10.79 3.97
CA TYR A 13 -17.27 -11.73 4.50
C TYR A 13 -16.82 -11.37 5.90
N THR A 14 -16.20 -12.34 6.58
CA THR A 14 -15.47 -12.14 7.84
C THR A 14 -13.98 -11.92 7.53
N TYR A 15 -13.42 -10.80 8.00
CA TYR A 15 -11.97 -10.56 7.96
C TYR A 15 -11.33 -10.96 9.28
N ASN A 16 -10.21 -11.69 9.19
CA ASN A 16 -9.52 -12.26 10.33
C ASN A 16 -8.12 -11.66 10.50
N LYS A 17 -7.56 -11.77 11.71
CA LYS A 17 -6.18 -11.44 12.03
C LYS A 17 -5.53 -12.58 12.79
N TYR A 18 -4.24 -12.76 12.61
CA TYR A 18 -3.47 -13.70 13.43
C TYR A 18 -3.34 -13.17 14.86
N ALA A 19 -3.52 -14.07 15.84
CA ALA A 19 -3.21 -13.81 17.23
C ALA A 19 -1.91 -14.55 17.65
N LEU A 20 -1.56 -14.48 18.92
CA LEU A 20 -0.34 -15.10 19.46
C LEU A 20 -0.30 -16.63 19.32
N ASP A 21 -1.45 -17.26 19.24
CA ASP A 21 -1.61 -18.69 18.97
C ASP A 21 -1.35 -19.09 17.51
N LYS A 22 -0.99 -18.12 16.66
CA LYS A 22 -0.77 -18.25 15.21
C LYS A 22 -2.00 -18.67 14.43
N LYS A 23 -3.20 -18.58 15.01
CA LYS A 23 -4.47 -18.85 14.35
C LYS A 23 -5.17 -17.55 13.95
N LEU A 24 -6.04 -17.71 12.96
CA LEU A 24 -6.89 -16.60 12.50
C LEU A 24 -8.08 -16.45 13.46
N HIS A 25 -8.25 -15.24 13.97
CA HIS A 25 -9.39 -14.84 14.80
C HIS A 25 -10.18 -13.74 14.11
N LYS A 26 -11.48 -13.80 14.22
CA LYS A 26 -12.38 -12.78 13.67
C LYS A 26 -11.98 -11.38 14.15
N SER A 27 -11.78 -10.48 13.19
CA SER A 27 -11.53 -9.06 13.44
C SER A 27 -12.78 -8.21 13.16
N ALA A 28 -13.41 -8.42 12.00
CA ALA A 28 -14.61 -7.68 11.61
C ALA A 28 -15.38 -8.40 10.51
N ASP A 29 -16.67 -8.09 10.36
CA ASP A 29 -17.45 -8.42 9.17
C ASP A 29 -17.53 -7.20 8.26
N HIS A 30 -17.46 -7.44 6.97
CA HIS A 30 -17.52 -6.41 5.94
C HIS A 30 -18.55 -6.74 4.87
N VAL A 31 -19.18 -5.69 4.34
CA VAL A 31 -19.94 -5.73 3.08
C VAL A 31 -19.27 -4.74 2.16
N VAL A 32 -18.73 -5.22 1.04
CA VAL A 32 -17.88 -4.39 0.16
C VAL A 32 -18.23 -4.56 -1.30
N SER A 33 -17.93 -3.55 -2.09
CA SER A 33 -17.82 -3.63 -3.55
C SER A 33 -16.44 -4.18 -3.91
N PRO A 34 -16.32 -5.42 -4.43
CA PRO A 34 -15.04 -5.98 -4.87
C PRO A 34 -14.73 -5.48 -6.27
N TYR A 35 -13.49 -5.05 -6.52
CA TYR A 35 -13.08 -4.52 -7.83
C TYR A 35 -12.04 -5.39 -8.51
N GLN A 36 -11.02 -5.83 -7.80
CA GLN A 36 -9.91 -6.58 -8.38
C GLN A 36 -9.20 -7.43 -7.33
N MET A 37 -8.64 -8.58 -7.77
CA MET A 37 -7.63 -9.29 -7.00
C MET A 37 -6.24 -8.93 -7.54
N LEU A 38 -5.33 -8.58 -6.63
CA LEU A 38 -3.96 -8.16 -6.94
C LEU A 38 -2.97 -9.10 -6.26
N LEU A 39 -1.96 -9.55 -7.00
CA LEU A 39 -0.83 -10.29 -6.43
C LEU A 39 0.29 -9.31 -6.07
N HIS A 40 0.68 -9.27 -4.80
CA HIS A 40 1.78 -8.46 -4.33
C HIS A 40 2.54 -9.15 -3.20
N ASN A 41 3.87 -9.18 -3.28
CA ASN A 41 4.72 -9.88 -2.30
C ASN A 41 4.22 -11.31 -1.96
N GLN A 42 3.93 -12.10 -3.01
CA GLN A 42 3.46 -13.49 -2.92
C GLN A 42 2.13 -13.67 -2.16
N ARG A 43 1.31 -12.62 -2.07
CA ARG A 43 0.00 -12.63 -1.43
C ARG A 43 -1.06 -12.02 -2.35
N TYR A 44 -2.22 -12.63 -2.36
CA TYR A 44 -3.38 -12.04 -3.02
C TYR A 44 -4.08 -11.05 -2.10
N TYR A 45 -4.41 -9.89 -2.66
CA TYR A 45 -5.17 -8.84 -2.02
C TYR A 45 -6.45 -8.58 -2.81
N LEU A 46 -7.55 -8.45 -2.10
CA LEU A 46 -8.79 -7.94 -2.64
C LEU A 46 -8.77 -6.41 -2.56
N MET A 47 -8.80 -5.75 -3.70
CA MET A 47 -9.08 -4.33 -3.81
C MET A 47 -10.58 -4.13 -3.70
N CYS A 48 -11.05 -3.41 -2.67
CA CYS A 48 -12.47 -3.27 -2.38
C CYS A 48 -12.81 -1.93 -1.71
N HIS A 49 -14.10 -1.62 -1.68
CA HIS A 49 -14.64 -0.44 -1.01
C HIS A 49 -15.85 -0.80 -0.14
N ASP A 50 -15.79 -0.43 1.14
CA ASP A 50 -16.92 -0.42 2.06
C ASP A 50 -17.49 1.01 2.10
N GLU A 51 -18.79 1.18 2.00
CA GLU A 51 -19.44 2.51 2.02
C GLU A 51 -19.17 3.30 3.31
N LYS A 52 -18.79 2.61 4.39
CA LYS A 52 -18.34 3.24 5.63
C LYS A 52 -16.97 3.92 5.50
N TRP A 53 -16.21 3.63 4.46
CA TRP A 53 -14.88 4.18 4.23
C TRP A 53 -14.93 5.22 3.11
N LYS A 54 -14.05 6.21 3.19
CA LYS A 54 -13.89 7.23 2.15
C LYS A 54 -12.86 6.83 1.08
N HIS A 55 -12.34 5.60 1.13
CA HIS A 55 -11.20 5.17 0.35
C HIS A 55 -11.26 3.67 0.00
N ILE A 56 -10.47 3.27 -0.98
CA ILE A 56 -10.26 1.87 -1.33
C ILE A 56 -9.44 1.18 -0.22
N ALA A 57 -9.78 -0.05 0.09
CA ALA A 57 -9.01 -0.92 0.98
C ALA A 57 -8.44 -2.12 0.22
N TYR A 58 -7.36 -2.66 0.76
CA TYR A 58 -6.68 -3.86 0.25
C TYR A 58 -6.68 -4.92 1.34
N HIS A 59 -7.56 -5.89 1.22
CA HIS A 59 -7.69 -6.99 2.18
C HIS A 59 -7.00 -8.24 1.68
N ARG A 60 -6.12 -8.82 2.49
CA ARG A 60 -5.45 -10.09 2.17
C ARG A 60 -6.49 -11.21 2.04
N VAL A 61 -6.51 -11.87 0.89
CA VAL A 61 -7.50 -12.91 0.56
C VAL A 61 -7.39 -14.12 1.51
N ASP A 62 -6.19 -14.50 1.92
CA ASP A 62 -5.94 -15.61 2.86
C ASP A 62 -6.45 -15.34 4.29
N LYS A 63 -6.91 -14.11 4.59
CA LYS A 63 -7.53 -13.73 5.86
C LYS A 63 -9.05 -13.57 5.78
N ILE A 64 -9.62 -13.85 4.62
CA ILE A 64 -11.07 -13.74 4.37
C ILE A 64 -11.72 -15.11 4.54
N THR A 65 -12.80 -15.18 5.28
CA THR A 65 -13.63 -16.38 5.46
C THR A 65 -15.11 -16.03 5.35
N ASN A 66 -15.98 -17.05 5.19
CA ASN A 66 -17.43 -16.89 5.14
C ASN A 66 -17.88 -15.89 4.07
N ILE A 67 -17.38 -16.06 2.84
CA ILE A 67 -17.70 -15.19 1.71
C ILE A 67 -19.10 -15.55 1.19
N GLU A 68 -19.94 -14.54 1.05
CA GLU A 68 -21.27 -14.62 0.44
C GLU A 68 -21.41 -13.50 -0.61
N ILE A 69 -21.92 -13.85 -1.80
CA ILE A 69 -22.31 -12.86 -2.81
C ILE A 69 -23.69 -12.33 -2.43
N THR A 70 -23.83 -11.01 -2.39
CA THR A 70 -25.11 -10.37 -2.07
C THR A 70 -25.91 -10.08 -3.35
N ASP A 71 -27.20 -9.72 -3.18
CA ASP A 71 -28.03 -9.26 -4.30
C ASP A 71 -27.76 -7.81 -4.70
N GLU A 72 -27.02 -7.07 -3.86
CA GLU A 72 -26.68 -5.67 -4.11
C GLU A 72 -25.64 -5.52 -5.22
N SER A 73 -25.86 -4.55 -6.11
CA SER A 73 -24.87 -4.18 -7.11
C SER A 73 -23.67 -3.47 -6.46
N LEU A 74 -22.46 -3.69 -6.96
CA LEU A 74 -21.28 -2.96 -6.51
C LEU A 74 -21.41 -1.45 -6.86
N ASN A 75 -20.73 -0.62 -6.12
CA ASN A 75 -20.63 0.81 -6.42
C ASN A 75 -19.61 1.03 -7.55
N ASP A 76 -19.89 1.96 -8.46
CA ASP A 76 -18.91 2.31 -9.50
C ASP A 76 -17.65 2.91 -8.84
N ILE A 77 -16.51 2.33 -9.13
CA ILE A 77 -15.21 2.78 -8.56
C ILE A 77 -14.90 4.24 -8.91
N ARG A 78 -15.39 4.74 -10.06
CA ARG A 78 -15.20 6.12 -10.50
C ARG A 78 -15.89 7.16 -9.60
N MET A 79 -16.79 6.72 -8.73
CA MET A 79 -17.41 7.57 -7.70
C MET A 79 -16.53 7.74 -6.46
N ILE A 80 -15.40 7.02 -6.39
CA ILE A 80 -14.48 7.07 -5.26
C ILE A 80 -13.35 8.06 -5.58
N SER A 81 -13.09 8.99 -4.66
CA SER A 81 -12.05 10.00 -4.85
C SER A 81 -10.68 9.38 -5.12
N GLY A 82 -10.07 9.77 -6.23
CA GLY A 82 -8.79 9.26 -6.73
C GLY A 82 -8.91 8.15 -7.76
N TYR A 83 -10.14 7.70 -8.07
CA TYR A 83 -10.42 6.67 -9.08
C TYR A 83 -11.40 7.14 -10.14
N GLU A 84 -11.53 8.45 -10.35
CA GLU A 84 -12.44 9.07 -11.30
C GLU A 84 -12.23 8.58 -12.75
N ASN A 85 -11.00 8.20 -13.07
CA ASN A 85 -10.60 7.63 -14.37
C ASN A 85 -10.54 6.09 -14.38
N GLY A 86 -11.01 5.42 -13.32
CA GLY A 86 -10.91 3.98 -13.16
C GLY A 86 -9.65 3.53 -12.44
N ILE A 87 -9.27 2.27 -12.59
CA ILE A 87 -8.10 1.66 -11.94
C ILE A 87 -6.87 1.84 -12.82
N ASP A 88 -5.84 2.50 -12.31
CA ASP A 88 -4.50 2.52 -12.89
C ASP A 88 -3.63 1.47 -12.20
N TYR A 89 -3.43 0.34 -12.87
CA TYR A 89 -2.66 -0.78 -12.34
C TYR A 89 -1.17 -0.47 -12.18
N LYS A 90 -0.61 0.35 -13.08
CA LYS A 90 0.79 0.79 -12.99
C LYS A 90 0.98 1.65 -11.73
N GLU A 91 0.08 2.59 -11.52
CA GLU A 91 0.11 3.46 -10.36
C GLU A 91 0.01 2.66 -9.04
N ILE A 92 -0.89 1.68 -8.98
CA ILE A 92 -1.01 0.81 -7.80
C ILE A 92 0.27 0.00 -7.56
N ALA A 93 0.84 -0.59 -8.60
CA ALA A 93 2.02 -1.43 -8.47
C ALA A 93 3.27 -0.66 -8.01
N THR A 94 3.46 0.57 -8.50
CA THR A 94 4.69 1.35 -8.27
C THR A 94 4.61 2.31 -7.10
N GLN A 95 3.41 2.76 -6.72
CA GLN A 95 3.25 3.79 -5.70
C GLN A 95 2.91 3.25 -4.31
N MET A 96 2.64 1.96 -4.18
CA MET A 96 2.33 1.31 -2.92
C MET A 96 3.26 0.13 -2.65
N PRO A 97 4.45 0.36 -2.10
CA PRO A 97 5.36 -0.74 -1.74
C PRO A 97 4.73 -1.72 -0.74
N TYR A 98 3.71 -1.26 0.02
CA TYR A 98 2.92 -2.12 0.90
C TYR A 98 1.43 -1.77 0.79
N PHE A 99 0.58 -2.79 0.56
CA PHE A 99 -0.86 -2.63 0.41
C PHE A 99 -1.59 -2.50 1.75
N TYR A 100 -1.48 -1.35 2.41
CA TYR A 100 -2.28 -1.08 3.61
C TYR A 100 -2.66 0.40 3.79
N SER A 101 -2.21 1.28 2.93
CA SER A 101 -2.57 2.68 2.97
C SER A 101 -3.34 3.10 1.72
N THR A 102 -4.16 4.10 1.89
CA THR A 102 -5.12 4.61 0.92
C THR A 102 -4.97 6.11 0.70
N GLU A 103 -3.89 6.68 1.26
CA GLU A 103 -3.53 8.08 1.03
C GLU A 103 -3.11 8.28 -0.43
N LYS A 104 -3.36 9.46 -0.98
CA LYS A 104 -2.88 9.79 -2.33
C LYS A 104 -1.36 9.77 -2.35
N PRO A 105 -0.75 9.21 -3.42
CA PRO A 105 0.68 9.27 -3.61
C PRO A 105 1.18 10.71 -3.75
N GLU A 106 2.34 10.99 -3.18
CA GLU A 106 3.02 12.28 -3.24
C GLU A 106 4.46 12.10 -3.72
N ILE A 107 5.09 13.19 -4.09
CA ILE A 107 6.52 13.18 -4.46
C ILE A 107 7.36 12.98 -3.19
N ILE A 108 8.20 11.97 -3.24
CA ILE A 108 9.16 11.62 -2.19
C ILE A 108 10.56 11.80 -2.75
N GLU A 109 11.41 12.50 -2.03
CA GLU A 109 12.79 12.76 -2.43
C GLU A 109 13.76 12.29 -1.35
N PHE A 110 14.82 11.61 -1.78
CA PHE A 110 15.90 11.16 -0.90
C PHE A 110 17.21 11.04 -1.67
N TYR A 111 18.34 11.11 -0.96
CA TYR A 111 19.62 10.68 -1.51
C TYR A 111 19.83 9.20 -1.22
N CYS A 112 20.53 8.50 -2.09
CA CYS A 112 20.91 7.12 -1.86
C CYS A 112 22.34 6.83 -2.33
N ASP A 113 22.87 5.71 -1.83
CA ASP A 113 24.12 5.13 -2.30
C ASP A 113 23.84 4.34 -3.61
N GLU A 114 24.85 4.24 -4.49
CA GLU A 114 24.73 3.53 -5.77
C GLU A 114 24.29 2.07 -5.60
N GLY A 115 24.71 1.42 -4.52
CA GLY A 115 24.47 0.01 -4.27
C GLY A 115 23.00 -0.41 -4.09
N ILE A 116 22.05 0.56 -3.96
CA ILE A 116 20.61 0.24 -3.84
C ILE A 116 19.77 0.68 -5.05
N VAL A 117 20.40 1.12 -6.13
CA VAL A 117 19.69 1.59 -7.34
C VAL A 117 18.80 0.50 -7.91
N ASP A 118 19.30 -0.75 -8.01
CA ASP A 118 18.51 -1.88 -8.49
C ASP A 118 17.23 -2.10 -7.66
N GLN A 119 17.35 -2.05 -6.33
CA GLN A 119 16.19 -2.19 -5.43
C GLN A 119 15.18 -1.06 -5.61
N ILE A 120 15.65 0.15 -5.91
CA ILE A 120 14.75 1.29 -6.16
C ILE A 120 13.96 1.04 -7.45
N VAL A 121 14.62 0.63 -8.51
CA VAL A 121 13.98 0.33 -9.81
C VAL A 121 13.02 -0.87 -9.67
N ASP A 122 13.43 -1.93 -8.97
CA ASP A 122 12.59 -3.12 -8.74
C ASP A 122 11.27 -2.80 -8.01
N TRP A 123 11.30 -1.85 -7.07
CA TRP A 123 10.12 -1.49 -6.29
C TRP A 123 9.25 -0.41 -6.93
N PHE A 124 9.86 0.55 -7.62
CA PHE A 124 9.16 1.76 -8.10
C PHE A 124 9.10 1.86 -9.62
N GLY A 125 9.74 0.92 -10.35
CA GLY A 125 9.69 0.85 -11.81
C GLY A 125 10.46 1.95 -12.53
N ASP A 126 10.17 2.12 -13.81
CA ASP A 126 10.93 3.00 -14.72
C ASP A 126 10.62 4.50 -14.56
N ASP A 127 9.59 4.85 -13.78
CA ASP A 127 9.22 6.27 -13.58
C ASP A 127 10.05 6.97 -12.49
N VAL A 128 11.03 6.26 -11.92
CA VAL A 128 12.00 6.83 -10.97
C VAL A 128 12.91 7.83 -11.68
N LEU A 129 13.07 9.00 -11.08
CA LEU A 129 14.05 9.98 -11.55
C LEU A 129 15.31 9.92 -10.70
N PHE A 130 16.46 9.80 -11.37
CA PHE A 130 17.78 9.84 -10.74
C PHE A 130 18.54 11.07 -11.21
N GLU A 131 19.16 11.78 -10.29
CA GLU A 131 20.01 12.94 -10.53
C GLU A 131 21.32 12.80 -9.73
N GLU A 132 22.47 12.97 -10.37
CA GLU A 132 23.75 13.03 -9.66
C GLU A 132 23.87 14.36 -8.90
N ALA A 133 24.17 14.29 -7.62
CA ALA A 133 24.29 15.45 -6.77
C ALA A 133 25.37 15.26 -5.68
N ASN A 134 26.49 15.96 -5.77
CA ASN A 134 27.54 15.98 -4.75
C ASN A 134 28.02 14.58 -4.29
N ASN A 135 28.36 13.70 -5.22
CA ASN A 135 28.75 12.31 -5.00
C ASN A 135 27.66 11.41 -4.38
N LYS A 136 26.41 11.83 -4.42
CA LYS A 136 25.24 11.04 -4.06
C LYS A 136 24.28 11.00 -5.25
N ILE A 137 23.36 10.08 -5.23
CA ILE A 137 22.28 9.98 -6.19
C ILE A 137 21.02 10.54 -5.55
N LYS A 138 20.48 11.64 -6.09
CA LYS A 138 19.17 12.13 -5.70
C LYS A 138 18.10 11.31 -6.43
N VAL A 139 17.15 10.80 -5.69
CA VAL A 139 16.03 9.99 -6.17
C VAL A 139 14.74 10.76 -5.95
N THR A 140 13.90 10.79 -6.98
CA THR A 140 12.54 11.32 -6.91
C THR A 140 11.57 10.22 -7.36
N ILE A 141 10.65 9.86 -6.47
CA ILE A 141 9.59 8.88 -6.73
C ILE A 141 8.23 9.46 -6.36
N LYS A 142 7.17 8.85 -6.91
CA LYS A 142 5.80 9.11 -6.47
C LYS A 142 5.33 7.91 -5.66
N ALA A 143 5.04 8.10 -4.38
CA ALA A 143 4.63 7.01 -3.50
C ALA A 143 3.66 7.47 -2.41
N ASN A 144 2.92 6.50 -1.87
CA ASN A 144 2.07 6.72 -0.71
C ASN A 144 2.92 6.95 0.55
N GLN A 145 2.68 8.05 1.27
CA GLN A 145 3.48 8.46 2.42
C GLN A 145 3.56 7.42 3.53
N SER A 146 2.44 6.80 3.88
CA SER A 146 2.42 5.82 4.98
C SER A 146 3.12 4.52 4.60
N SER A 147 3.01 4.07 3.36
CA SER A 147 3.64 2.82 2.91
C SER A 147 5.14 3.01 2.66
N ILE A 148 5.56 4.14 2.10
CA ILE A 148 6.96 4.40 1.79
C ILE A 148 7.86 4.46 3.03
N ILE A 149 7.35 4.89 4.17
CA ILE A 149 8.10 4.96 5.43
C ILE A 149 8.72 3.60 5.78
N TYR A 150 7.99 2.50 5.60
CA TYR A 150 8.52 1.15 5.91
C TYR A 150 9.61 0.74 4.94
N TRP A 151 9.47 1.08 3.67
CA TRP A 151 10.49 0.82 2.67
C TRP A 151 11.76 1.65 2.94
N LEU A 152 11.62 2.94 3.23
CA LEU A 152 12.75 3.81 3.57
C LEU A 152 13.47 3.32 4.83
N LEU A 153 12.75 2.87 5.86
CA LEU A 153 13.34 2.29 7.06
C LEU A 153 14.09 0.98 6.80
N GLN A 154 13.63 0.17 5.87
CA GLN A 154 14.33 -1.06 5.47
C GLN A 154 15.71 -0.78 4.90
N TYR A 155 15.86 0.33 4.16
CA TYR A 155 17.09 0.74 3.49
C TYR A 155 17.75 1.97 4.13
N ILE A 156 17.36 2.33 5.35
CA ILE A 156 17.74 3.60 5.99
C ILE A 156 19.26 3.82 6.12
N GLN A 157 20.04 2.75 6.21
CA GLN A 157 21.49 2.83 6.26
C GLN A 157 22.13 3.37 4.96
N TYR A 158 21.40 3.32 3.84
CA TYR A 158 21.86 3.74 2.51
C TYR A 158 21.11 4.98 2.00
N ILE A 159 20.20 5.53 2.79
CA ILE A 159 19.26 6.58 2.36
C ILE A 159 19.32 7.77 3.31
N GLU A 160 19.28 8.97 2.71
CA GLU A 160 19.05 10.22 3.43
C GLU A 160 17.78 10.89 2.92
N VAL A 161 16.71 10.89 3.70
CA VAL A 161 15.43 11.46 3.30
C VAL A 161 15.48 12.98 3.23
N ILE A 162 15.15 13.54 2.06
CA ILE A 162 15.07 14.99 1.82
C ILE A 162 13.67 15.50 2.15
N GLY A 163 12.65 14.83 1.59
CA GLY A 163 11.27 15.28 1.73
C GLY A 163 10.24 14.29 1.25
N PRO A 164 8.97 14.57 1.47
CA PRO A 164 8.42 15.75 2.17
C PRO A 164 8.70 15.74 3.68
N LYS A 165 8.64 16.94 4.30
CA LYS A 165 8.96 17.13 5.73
C LYS A 165 8.24 16.12 6.63
N LYS A 166 6.95 15.87 6.39
CA LYS A 166 6.16 14.91 7.17
C LYS A 166 6.75 13.49 7.18
N VAL A 167 7.25 13.02 6.03
CA VAL A 167 7.91 11.71 5.93
C VAL A 167 9.23 11.70 6.67
N LYS A 168 10.06 12.74 6.48
CA LYS A 168 11.33 12.89 7.16
C LYS A 168 11.17 12.92 8.68
N ASP A 169 10.27 13.77 9.19
CA ASP A 169 10.01 13.90 10.61
C ASP A 169 9.53 12.56 11.21
N LYS A 170 8.67 11.82 10.49
CA LYS A 170 8.18 10.51 10.96
C LYS A 170 9.28 9.45 11.02
N ILE A 171 10.19 9.44 10.06
CA ILE A 171 11.34 8.52 10.07
C ILE A 171 12.27 8.86 11.25
N LEU A 172 12.58 10.15 11.49
CA LEU A 172 13.41 10.57 12.62
C LEU A 172 12.78 10.18 13.96
N GLU A 173 11.46 10.38 14.13
CA GLU A 173 10.71 9.95 15.34
C GLU A 173 10.85 8.44 15.57
N ILE A 174 10.70 7.64 14.50
CA ILE A 174 10.79 6.17 14.58
C ILE A 174 12.21 5.74 14.96
N LEU A 175 13.23 6.34 14.35
CA LEU A 175 14.64 6.03 14.63
C LEU A 175 15.00 6.37 16.06
N GLU A 176 14.62 7.56 16.54
CA GLU A 176 14.86 7.99 17.93
C GLU A 176 14.17 7.05 18.93
N THR A 177 12.88 6.77 18.72
CA THR A 177 12.11 5.86 19.58
C THR A 177 12.72 4.45 19.59
N SER A 178 13.17 3.98 18.43
CA SER A 178 13.79 2.66 18.29
C SER A 178 15.14 2.63 18.99
N TYR A 179 15.94 3.67 18.85
CA TYR A 179 17.23 3.79 19.58
C TYR A 179 17.03 3.76 21.10
N GLN A 180 16.11 4.54 21.64
CA GLN A 180 15.83 4.57 23.08
C GLN A 180 15.31 3.23 23.61
N ARG A 181 14.52 2.50 22.81
CA ARG A 181 14.00 1.17 23.19
C ARG A 181 15.08 0.09 23.23
N ASN A 182 16.14 0.22 22.43
CA ASN A 182 17.21 -0.78 22.30
C ASN A 182 18.50 -0.41 23.05
N LYS A 183 18.51 0.72 23.75
CA LYS A 183 19.57 1.17 24.65
C LYS A 183 19.43 0.55 26.05
#